data_7b3c8ad6a1d43c34546bb78ca63cbdc3
#
_entry.id   7b3c8ad6a1d43c34546bb78ca63cbdc3
#
_cell.length_a   1.000
_cell.length_b   1.000
_cell.length_c   1.000
_cell.angle_alpha   90.00
_cell.angle_beta   90.00
_cell.angle_gamma   90.00
#
_symmetry.space_group_name_H-M   'P 1'
#
loop_
_entity.id
_entity.type
_entity.pdbx_description
1 polymer ?
#
loop_
_entity_poly.entity_id
_entity_poly.type
_entity_poly.pdbx_seq_one_letter_code
_entity_poly.pdbx_strand_id
1 'polypeptide(L)' 'QEKKHRKEFFVSVFLSGKKMGEAKAFSKKEAEQEAAKNTLNSL' A
#
# COMPACT_ATOMS: atom_id res chain seq x y z
N GLN A 1 -7.80 3.93 25.25
CA GLN A 1 -7.80 3.82 24.92
C GLN A 1 -7.77 3.75 24.36
N GLU A 2 -7.89 3.61 24.17
CA GLU A 2 -7.96 3.49 23.63
C GLU A 2 -7.69 3.20 22.88
N LYS A 3 -7.73 2.78 23.01
CA LYS A 3 -7.56 2.45 22.18
C LYS A 3 -7.81 2.73 21.04
N LYS A 4 -7.47 2.91 20.61
CA LYS A 4 -7.68 3.20 19.40
C LYS A 4 -7.10 2.31 18.55
N HIS A 5 -7.75 1.69 17.76
CA HIS A 5 -7.23 0.79 16.84
C HIS A 5 -6.97 1.50 15.58
N ARG A 6 -5.71 1.54 15.19
CA ARG A 6 -5.38 2.04 13.91
C ARG A 6 -5.30 0.87 13.01
N LYS A 7 -6.18 0.78 12.06
CA LYS A 7 -6.20 -0.29 11.12
C LYS A 7 -5.18 -0.04 10.07
N GLU A 8 -4.24 -0.96 9.90
CA GLU A 8 -3.26 -0.86 8.83
C GLU A 8 -3.82 -1.48 7.57
N PHE A 9 -3.64 -0.79 6.46
CA PHE A 9 -4.06 -1.31 5.16
C PHE A 9 -2.82 -1.65 4.35
N PHE A 10 -2.82 -2.84 3.80
CA PHE A 10 -1.68 -3.32 3.04
C PHE A 10 -2.13 -3.47 1.59
N VAL A 11 -1.45 -2.79 0.69
CA VAL A 11 -1.81 -2.82 -0.72
C VAL A 11 -0.63 -3.31 -1.52
N SER A 12 -0.87 -4.24 -2.43
CA SER A 12 0.15 -4.74 -3.33
C SER A 12 -0.29 -4.52 -4.76
N VAL A 13 0.65 -4.20 -5.61
CA VAL A 13 0.37 -3.96 -7.03
C VAL A 13 1.06 -5.04 -7.84
N PHE A 14 0.29 -5.74 -8.66
CA PHE A 14 0.81 -6.78 -9.50
C PHE A 14 0.62 -6.43 -10.96
N LEU A 15 1.63 -6.66 -11.76
CA LEU A 15 1.55 -6.50 -13.21
C LEU A 15 2.06 -7.76 -13.85
N SER A 16 1.25 -8.35 -14.72
CA SER A 16 1.62 -9.59 -15.40
C SER A 16 2.00 -10.68 -14.43
N GLY A 17 1.30 -10.74 -13.33
CA GLY A 17 1.55 -11.77 -12.33
C GLY A 17 2.76 -11.53 -11.46
N LYS A 18 3.39 -10.38 -11.63
CA LYS A 18 4.58 -10.06 -10.88
C LYS A 18 4.31 -8.91 -9.94
N LYS A 19 4.76 -9.03 -8.71
CA LYS A 19 4.57 -7.96 -7.75
C LYS A 19 5.51 -6.81 -8.06
N MET A 20 4.93 -5.66 -8.35
CA MET A 20 5.70 -4.49 -8.74
C MET A 20 5.88 -3.48 -7.61
N GLY A 21 4.99 -3.49 -6.66
CA GLY A 21 5.11 -2.57 -5.54
C GLY A 21 4.15 -2.93 -4.44
N GLU A 22 4.43 -2.42 -3.26
CA GLU A 22 3.54 -2.63 -2.13
C GLU A 22 3.73 -1.49 -1.14
N ALA A 23 2.74 -1.28 -0.32
CA ALA A 23 2.80 -0.22 0.67
C ALA A 23 1.83 -0.52 1.80
N LYS A 24 2.10 0.08 2.94
CA LYS A 24 1.29 -0.09 4.12
C LYS A 24 1.05 1.29 4.72
N ALA A 25 -0.18 1.58 5.04
CA ALA A 25 -0.52 2.86 5.62
C ALA A 25 -1.75 2.69 6.49
N PHE A 26 -2.10 3.75 7.21
CA PHE A 26 -3.25 3.67 8.10
C PHE A 26 -4.55 4.02 7.41
N SER A 27 -4.52 4.37 6.13
CA SER A 27 -5.75 4.56 5.39
C SER A 27 -5.58 3.91 4.04
N LYS A 28 -6.69 3.40 3.52
CA LYS A 28 -6.65 2.70 2.26
C LYS A 28 -6.16 3.60 1.14
N LYS A 29 -6.64 4.84 1.14
CA LYS A 29 -6.24 5.77 0.10
C LYS A 29 -4.74 6.02 0.13
N GLU A 30 -4.19 6.20 1.31
CA GLU A 30 -2.77 6.43 1.42
C GLU A 30 -1.96 5.21 1.02
N ALA A 31 -2.45 4.03 1.41
CA ALA A 31 -1.75 2.81 1.04
C ALA A 31 -1.73 2.63 -0.46
N GLU A 32 -2.84 2.95 -1.12
CA GLU A 32 -2.92 2.83 -2.57
C GLU A 32 -1.97 3.81 -3.25
N GLN A 33 -1.91 5.02 -2.74
CA GLN A 33 -1.03 6.03 -3.32
C GLN A 33 0.42 5.63 -3.16
N GLU A 34 0.78 5.14 -2.00
CA GLU A 34 2.15 4.72 -1.76
C GLU A 34 2.52 3.51 -2.61
N ALA A 35 1.60 2.57 -2.75
CA ALA A 35 1.87 1.40 -3.57
C ALA A 35 2.07 1.80 -5.03
N ALA A 36 1.25 2.71 -5.52
CA ALA A 36 1.39 3.19 -6.88
C ALA A 36 2.73 3.90 -7.08
N LYS A 37 3.11 4.70 -6.11
CA LYS A 37 4.37 5.40 -6.17
C LYS A 37 5.55 4.43 -6.20
N ASN A 38 5.49 3.39 -5.37
CA ASN A 38 6.54 2.40 -5.35
C ASN A 38 6.60 1.64 -6.66
N THR A 39 5.45 1.40 -7.27
CA THR A 39 5.40 0.73 -8.55
C THR A 39 6.08 1.58 -9.62
N LEU A 40 5.79 2.87 -9.63
CA LEU A 40 6.41 3.76 -10.60
C LEU A 40 7.92 3.81 -10.41
N ASN A 41 8.36 3.78 -9.18
CA ASN A 41 9.80 3.80 -8.91
C ASN A 41 10.48 2.52 -9.39
N SER A 42 9.73 1.44 -9.48
CA SER A 42 10.29 0.17 -9.94
C SER A 42 10.35 0.07 -11.45
N LEU A 43 9.62 0.92 -12.12
CA LEU A 43 9.64 0.94 -13.56
C LEU A 43 10.84 1.72 -14.06
#